data_bcad219cb2a869008026b551d80f5e7c
#
_entry.id   bcad219cb2a869008026b551d80f5e7c
#
_cell.length_a   1.000
_cell.length_b   1.000
_cell.length_c   1.000
_cell.angle_alpha   90.00
_cell.angle_beta   90.00
_cell.angle_gamma   90.00
#
_symmetry.space_group_name_H-M   'P 1'
#
loop_
_entity.id
_entity.type
_entity.pdbx_description
1 polymer ?
#
loop_
_entity_poly.entity_id
_entity_poly.type
_entity_poly.pdbx_seq_one_letter_code
_entity_poly.pdbx_strand_id
1 'polypeptide(L)'
;MSMLYSLVESARSNGGRKPVLRKLSARIDKYDYKLNLDNMTLTLKLHSDHEVKLKLVASNERVEKFKDWGNYELVVKYDGGEFWVSIYFKRSIKPVKPRTVMAIDLNFDNVTIAVFTLNGRLLRLKRFKTPHRKILTYRIWIERIQKRYPKSWRFIRGVKKAIERHGERIRNISWDYSHKIGDLVAELAIRYYSLIILEDLDKLKENNKKGKRFNKRLGLWFYRRIQFCIEYEAKERNLEIAKVNPRRTSSKCPRCGNKLIKNENRVLRCRKCGFIGDRDVTATLNLYKKFIEKYSRCGVSEVALNAPKPDENPSGMQGNRDDAMTPSYINLYERTYMRAEPHSVVLSIPI
;
A
#
# COMPACT_ATOMS: atom_id res chain seq x y z
N MET A 1 26.34 13.23 -6.66
CA MET A 1 26.40 14.57 -5.99
C MET A 1 25.04 15.05 -5.49
N SER A 2 23.94 14.83 -6.20
CA SER A 2 22.59 15.34 -5.81
C SER A 2 22.05 14.87 -4.46
N MET A 3 22.33 13.64 -4.05
CA MET A 3 21.80 13.06 -2.79
C MET A 3 22.44 13.66 -1.53
N LEU A 4 23.74 13.95 -1.55
CA LEU A 4 24.44 14.63 -0.46
C LEU A 4 23.97 16.07 -0.32
N TYR A 5 23.77 16.74 -1.43
CA TYR A 5 23.28 18.11 -1.46
C TYR A 5 21.88 18.22 -0.85
N SER A 6 20.93 17.37 -1.27
CA SER A 6 19.58 17.36 -0.73
C SER A 6 19.51 17.01 0.77
N LEU A 7 20.40 16.15 1.27
CA LEU A 7 20.51 15.84 2.71
C LEU A 7 21.01 17.05 3.51
N VAL A 8 21.99 17.78 2.99
CA VAL A 8 22.52 18.98 3.63
C VAL A 8 21.50 20.11 3.63
N GLU A 9 20.79 20.32 2.53
CA GLU A 9 19.71 21.32 2.45
C GLU A 9 18.55 20.98 3.38
N SER A 10 18.11 19.70 3.43
CA SER A 10 17.07 19.26 4.36
C SER A 10 17.50 19.44 5.82
N ALA A 11 18.76 19.18 6.17
CA ALA A 11 19.27 19.41 7.51
C ALA A 11 19.32 20.91 7.85
N ARG A 12 19.71 21.76 6.93
CA ARG A 12 19.73 23.22 7.11
C ARG A 12 18.32 23.80 7.27
N SER A 13 17.39 23.44 6.40
CA SER A 13 16.00 23.95 6.42
C SER A 13 15.24 23.55 7.68
N ASN A 14 15.56 22.38 8.28
CA ASN A 14 14.95 21.90 9.51
C ASN A 14 15.72 22.30 10.80
N GLY A 15 16.71 23.20 10.73
CA GLY A 15 17.52 23.62 11.87
C GLY A 15 18.33 22.47 12.49
N GLY A 16 18.58 21.41 11.74
CA GLY A 16 19.29 20.22 12.18
C GLY A 16 20.81 20.37 12.19
N ARG A 17 21.50 19.48 12.93
CA ARG A 17 22.95 19.37 12.91
C ARG A 17 23.44 18.79 11.60
N LYS A 18 24.75 18.93 11.30
CA LYS A 18 25.41 18.31 10.12
C LYS A 18 25.00 16.84 9.98
N PRO A 19 24.42 16.41 8.84
CA PRO A 19 23.99 15.05 8.66
C PRO A 19 25.18 14.10 8.67
N VAL A 20 25.05 12.97 9.40
CA VAL A 20 26.04 11.91 9.44
C VAL A 20 25.57 10.77 8.53
N LEU A 21 26.35 10.47 7.49
CA LEU A 21 26.09 9.33 6.63
C LEU A 21 26.39 8.04 7.39
N ARG A 22 25.34 7.30 7.74
CA ARG A 22 25.47 6.00 8.42
C ARG A 22 25.56 4.82 7.46
N LYS A 23 25.15 5.01 6.21
CA LYS A 23 25.15 3.97 5.16
C LYS A 23 25.65 4.58 3.87
N LEU A 24 26.54 3.87 3.20
CA LEU A 24 26.98 4.25 1.86
C LEU A 24 25.86 3.93 0.87
N SER A 25 25.46 4.92 0.08
CA SER A 25 24.50 4.74 -1.01
C SER A 25 24.80 5.71 -2.15
N ALA A 26 24.71 5.23 -3.38
CA ALA A 26 24.84 6.00 -4.59
C ALA A 26 23.59 5.88 -5.43
N ARG A 27 23.08 7.00 -5.96
CA ARG A 27 22.03 7.03 -6.97
C ARG A 27 22.68 7.15 -8.32
N ILE A 28 22.26 6.35 -9.27
CA ILE A 28 22.81 6.22 -10.61
C ILE A 28 21.68 6.42 -11.61
N ASP A 29 21.87 7.32 -12.56
CA ASP A 29 20.90 7.62 -13.62
C ASP A 29 20.88 6.50 -14.67
N LYS A 30 19.81 6.44 -15.43
CA LYS A 30 19.58 5.42 -16.47
C LYS A 30 20.65 5.41 -17.58
N TYR A 31 21.39 6.51 -17.76
CA TYR A 31 22.44 6.62 -18.78
C TYR A 31 23.79 6.06 -18.29
N ASP A 32 23.97 5.95 -16.98
CA ASP A 32 25.22 5.55 -16.37
C ASP A 32 25.26 4.05 -15.99
N TYR A 33 24.28 3.28 -16.47
CA TYR A 33 24.26 1.83 -16.28
C TYR A 33 23.61 1.07 -17.43
N LYS A 34 23.95 -0.21 -17.58
CA LYS A 34 23.28 -1.18 -18.45
C LYS A 34 22.78 -2.34 -17.62
N LEU A 35 21.47 -2.63 -17.71
CA LEU A 35 20.83 -3.74 -17.02
C LEU A 35 20.44 -4.81 -18.04
N ASN A 36 20.86 -6.06 -17.79
CA ASN A 36 20.40 -7.21 -18.53
C ASN A 36 19.71 -8.17 -17.54
N LEU A 37 18.39 -8.31 -17.66
CA LEU A 37 17.58 -9.16 -16.79
C LEU A 37 17.64 -10.64 -17.18
N ASP A 38 18.00 -11.00 -18.43
CA ASP A 38 18.07 -12.38 -18.87
C ASP A 38 19.27 -13.11 -18.25
N ASN A 39 20.41 -12.46 -18.19
CA ASN A 39 21.61 -12.98 -17.57
C ASN A 39 21.90 -12.41 -16.17
N MET A 40 20.97 -11.62 -15.62
CA MET A 40 21.06 -11.01 -14.30
C MET A 40 22.33 -10.20 -14.07
N THR A 41 22.74 -9.41 -15.07
CA THR A 41 23.95 -8.57 -14.99
C THR A 41 23.59 -7.09 -15.00
N LEU A 42 24.33 -6.34 -14.17
CA LEU A 42 24.28 -4.89 -14.09
C LEU A 42 25.69 -4.36 -14.35
N THR A 43 25.84 -3.56 -15.39
CA THR A 43 27.09 -2.85 -15.69
C THR A 43 26.95 -1.39 -15.31
N LEU A 44 27.76 -0.90 -14.39
CA LEU A 44 27.80 0.48 -13.93
C LEU A 44 28.96 1.20 -14.59
N LYS A 45 28.71 2.39 -15.15
CA LYS A 45 29.74 3.30 -15.63
C LYS A 45 30.15 4.22 -14.49
N LEU A 46 31.37 4.16 -14.04
CA LEU A 46 31.89 4.99 -12.95
C LEU A 46 32.59 6.25 -13.45
N HIS A 47 33.33 6.12 -14.54
CA HIS A 47 34.04 7.20 -15.22
C HIS A 47 34.18 6.80 -16.68
N SER A 48 34.68 7.71 -17.56
CA SER A 48 34.78 7.50 -19.01
C SER A 48 35.31 6.11 -19.43
N ASP A 49 36.23 5.54 -18.67
CA ASP A 49 36.92 4.26 -19.02
C ASP A 49 36.77 3.16 -17.97
N HIS A 50 35.97 3.40 -16.91
CA HIS A 50 35.81 2.41 -15.85
C HIS A 50 34.36 1.90 -15.75
N GLU A 51 34.18 0.62 -16.05
CA GLU A 51 32.93 -0.10 -15.89
C GLU A 51 33.06 -1.17 -14.78
N VAL A 52 32.03 -1.25 -13.95
CA VAL A 52 31.90 -2.33 -12.94
C VAL A 52 30.74 -3.23 -13.32
N LYS A 53 31.01 -4.51 -13.48
CA LYS A 53 30.00 -5.54 -13.75
C LYS A 53 29.61 -6.24 -12.45
N LEU A 54 28.32 -6.25 -12.14
CA LEU A 54 27.74 -6.90 -10.97
C LEU A 54 26.80 -8.01 -11.43
N LYS A 55 26.88 -9.18 -10.80
CA LYS A 55 25.87 -10.21 -10.94
C LYS A 55 24.76 -9.96 -9.93
N LEU A 56 23.52 -9.94 -10.39
CA LEU A 56 22.36 -9.73 -9.55
C LEU A 56 21.74 -11.05 -9.11
N VAL A 57 21.15 -11.06 -7.92
CA VAL A 57 20.40 -12.20 -7.39
C VAL A 57 18.98 -11.74 -7.09
N ALA A 58 18.00 -12.31 -7.78
CA ALA A 58 16.59 -12.08 -7.53
C ALA A 58 15.77 -13.33 -7.88
N SER A 59 14.53 -13.42 -7.41
CA SER A 59 13.64 -14.52 -7.80
C SER A 59 13.20 -14.38 -9.25
N ASN A 60 13.09 -15.50 -9.97
CA ASN A 60 12.66 -15.53 -11.37
C ASN A 60 11.28 -14.86 -11.56
N GLU A 61 10.33 -15.10 -10.66
CA GLU A 61 9.00 -14.49 -10.68
C GLU A 61 9.07 -12.96 -10.70
N ARG A 62 9.99 -12.39 -9.90
CA ARG A 62 10.18 -10.94 -9.84
C ARG A 62 10.84 -10.40 -11.12
N VAL A 63 11.79 -11.13 -11.69
CA VAL A 63 12.46 -10.76 -12.94
C VAL A 63 11.47 -10.73 -14.11
N GLU A 64 10.67 -11.79 -14.25
CA GLU A 64 9.64 -11.89 -15.29
C GLU A 64 8.63 -10.71 -15.23
N LYS A 65 8.24 -10.29 -14.02
CA LYS A 65 7.34 -9.16 -13.85
C LYS A 65 7.86 -7.87 -14.48
N PHE A 66 9.17 -7.66 -14.53
CA PHE A 66 9.79 -6.40 -14.97
C PHE A 66 10.46 -6.45 -16.33
N LYS A 67 10.47 -7.59 -17.04
CA LYS A 67 11.12 -7.71 -18.35
C LYS A 67 10.65 -6.68 -19.37
N ASP A 68 9.34 -6.40 -19.39
CA ASP A 68 8.71 -5.48 -20.34
C ASP A 68 8.65 -4.03 -19.85
N TRP A 69 9.24 -3.75 -18.69
CA TRP A 69 9.24 -2.39 -18.14
C TRP A 69 10.53 -1.66 -18.50
N GLY A 70 10.41 -0.37 -18.80
CA GLY A 70 11.59 0.48 -18.96
C GLY A 70 12.30 0.72 -17.63
N ASN A 71 13.60 0.55 -17.57
CA ASN A 71 14.44 0.95 -16.45
C ASN A 71 14.59 2.48 -16.39
N TYR A 72 14.69 3.04 -15.20
CA TYR A 72 14.75 4.51 -15.03
C TYR A 72 15.98 4.96 -14.23
N GLU A 73 16.06 4.64 -12.97
CA GLU A 73 17.19 4.95 -12.09
C GLU A 73 17.46 3.78 -11.16
N LEU A 74 18.63 3.76 -10.56
CA LEU A 74 18.93 2.76 -9.53
C LEU A 74 19.66 3.39 -8.34
N VAL A 75 19.59 2.72 -7.20
CA VAL A 75 20.33 3.08 -5.99
C VAL A 75 21.09 1.86 -5.52
N VAL A 76 22.41 1.99 -5.48
CA VAL A 76 23.30 1.00 -4.87
C VAL A 76 23.51 1.37 -3.41
N LYS A 77 23.39 0.41 -2.51
CA LYS A 77 23.66 0.55 -1.07
C LYS A 77 24.61 -0.51 -0.61
N TYR A 78 25.54 -0.12 0.25
CA TYR A 78 26.38 -1.06 0.99
C TYR A 78 25.87 -1.17 2.43
N ASP A 79 25.57 -2.38 2.89
CA ASP A 79 25.06 -2.65 4.23
C ASP A 79 25.46 -4.06 4.68
N GLY A 80 26.17 -4.17 5.81
CA GLY A 80 26.53 -5.45 6.41
C GLY A 80 27.47 -6.34 5.59
N GLY A 81 28.37 -5.77 4.78
CA GLY A 81 29.28 -6.53 3.91
C GLY A 81 28.73 -6.85 2.53
N GLU A 82 27.48 -6.44 2.22
CA GLU A 82 26.78 -6.76 0.98
C GLU A 82 26.37 -5.51 0.22
N PHE A 83 26.32 -5.62 -1.11
CA PHE A 83 25.73 -4.60 -1.97
C PHE A 83 24.28 -4.93 -2.26
N TRP A 84 23.41 -3.94 -2.06
CA TRP A 84 21.99 -4.00 -2.38
C TRP A 84 21.68 -3.02 -3.50
N VAL A 85 21.11 -3.51 -4.59
CA VAL A 85 20.70 -2.68 -5.72
C VAL A 85 19.19 -2.54 -5.71
N SER A 86 18.71 -1.28 -5.71
CA SER A 86 17.30 -0.97 -5.88
C SER A 86 17.11 -0.37 -7.26
N ILE A 87 16.43 -1.06 -8.16
CA ILE A 87 16.18 -0.63 -9.52
C ILE A 87 14.75 -0.09 -9.62
N TYR A 88 14.60 1.08 -10.22
CA TYR A 88 13.30 1.69 -10.48
C TYR A 88 12.89 1.41 -11.92
N PHE A 89 11.75 0.78 -12.09
CA PHE A 89 11.16 0.50 -13.38
C PHE A 89 9.99 1.42 -13.66
N LYS A 90 9.72 1.66 -14.93
CA LYS A 90 8.66 2.53 -15.41
C LYS A 90 7.90 1.87 -16.55
N ARG A 91 6.59 1.94 -16.51
CA ARG A 91 5.74 1.59 -17.65
C ARG A 91 4.58 2.56 -17.79
N SER A 92 4.02 2.63 -18.98
CA SER A 92 2.78 3.36 -19.26
C SER A 92 1.60 2.39 -19.25
N ILE A 93 0.53 2.73 -18.52
CA ILE A 93 -0.66 1.89 -18.39
C ILE A 93 -1.88 2.69 -18.84
N LYS A 94 -2.75 2.06 -19.64
CA LYS A 94 -4.03 2.68 -20.03
C LYS A 94 -4.97 2.73 -18.81
N PRO A 95 -5.72 3.82 -18.61
CA PRO A 95 -6.69 3.91 -17.52
C PRO A 95 -7.85 2.93 -17.75
N VAL A 96 -8.31 2.31 -16.68
CA VAL A 96 -9.48 1.45 -16.66
C VAL A 96 -10.70 2.31 -16.35
N LYS A 97 -11.66 2.42 -17.26
CA LYS A 97 -12.91 3.14 -17.01
C LYS A 97 -13.75 2.35 -16.00
N PRO A 98 -14.08 2.90 -14.81
CA PRO A 98 -14.86 2.17 -13.81
C PRO A 98 -16.32 2.02 -14.22
N ARG A 99 -16.87 0.82 -13.98
CA ARG A 99 -18.29 0.46 -14.20
C ARG A 99 -19.01 0.16 -12.88
N THR A 100 -18.25 -0.06 -11.84
CA THR A 100 -18.74 -0.37 -10.49
C THR A 100 -17.94 0.41 -9.45
N VAL A 101 -18.35 0.33 -8.20
CA VAL A 101 -17.72 1.00 -7.08
C VAL A 101 -17.40 -0.03 -6.00
N MET A 102 -16.15 -0.10 -5.58
CA MET A 102 -15.67 -0.98 -4.52
C MET A 102 -15.42 -0.18 -3.24
N ALA A 103 -16.23 -0.35 -2.23
CA ALA A 103 -16.06 0.28 -0.92
C ALA A 103 -15.32 -0.65 0.04
N ILE A 104 -14.29 -0.12 0.72
CA ILE A 104 -13.43 -0.87 1.64
C ILE A 104 -13.53 -0.26 3.03
N ASP A 105 -13.99 -1.07 3.99
CA ASP A 105 -14.02 -0.74 5.42
C ASP A 105 -12.86 -1.43 6.13
N LEU A 106 -11.96 -0.62 6.72
CA LEU A 106 -10.76 -1.10 7.41
C LEU A 106 -11.01 -1.12 8.91
N ASN A 107 -11.20 -2.31 9.47
CA ASN A 107 -11.34 -2.49 10.91
C ASN A 107 -10.05 -3.07 11.54
N PHE A 108 -9.97 -3.04 12.86
CA PHE A 108 -8.84 -3.60 13.59
C PHE A 108 -8.74 -5.13 13.40
N ASP A 109 -9.88 -5.82 13.34
CA ASP A 109 -10.00 -7.28 13.31
C ASP A 109 -10.35 -7.85 11.94
N ASN A 110 -10.80 -7.01 11.01
CA ASN A 110 -11.10 -7.44 9.64
C ASN A 110 -11.00 -6.28 8.62
N VAL A 111 -10.92 -6.67 7.35
CA VAL A 111 -11.09 -5.79 6.18
C VAL A 111 -12.32 -6.29 5.44
N THR A 112 -13.30 -5.41 5.22
CA THR A 112 -14.53 -5.73 4.49
C THR A 112 -14.53 -5.01 3.16
N ILE A 113 -14.70 -5.77 2.08
CA ILE A 113 -14.72 -5.30 0.69
C ILE A 113 -16.12 -5.55 0.14
N ALA A 114 -16.79 -4.51 -0.35
CA ALA A 114 -18.09 -4.61 -0.98
C ALA A 114 -18.06 -3.92 -2.35
N VAL A 115 -18.52 -4.63 -3.39
CA VAL A 115 -18.62 -4.12 -4.76
C VAL A 115 -20.07 -3.81 -5.04
N PHE A 116 -20.35 -2.59 -5.49
CA PHE A 116 -21.66 -2.09 -5.82
C PHE A 116 -21.75 -1.68 -7.31
N THR A 117 -22.90 -1.89 -7.93
CA THR A 117 -23.23 -1.18 -9.17
C THR A 117 -23.38 0.31 -8.91
N LEU A 118 -23.36 1.12 -9.96
CA LEU A 118 -23.63 2.56 -9.85
C LEU A 118 -25.04 2.88 -9.30
N ASN A 119 -25.99 1.96 -9.45
CA ASN A 119 -27.34 2.07 -8.89
C ASN A 119 -27.44 1.56 -7.44
N GLY A 120 -26.34 1.18 -6.81
CA GLY A 120 -26.29 0.76 -5.39
C GLY A 120 -26.63 -0.70 -5.12
N ARG A 121 -26.79 -1.55 -6.15
CA ARG A 121 -26.95 -3.00 -5.96
C ARG A 121 -25.62 -3.62 -5.53
N LEU A 122 -25.63 -4.39 -4.46
CA LEU A 122 -24.46 -5.15 -3.99
C LEU A 122 -24.21 -6.35 -4.93
N LEU A 123 -23.04 -6.39 -5.57
CA LEU A 123 -22.60 -7.49 -6.43
C LEU A 123 -21.76 -8.51 -5.70
N ARG A 124 -20.86 -8.05 -4.82
CA ARG A 124 -19.93 -8.91 -4.09
C ARG A 124 -19.65 -8.36 -2.71
N LEU A 125 -19.52 -9.27 -1.74
CA LEU A 125 -19.08 -8.98 -0.38
C LEU A 125 -17.99 -9.99 0.02
N LYS A 126 -16.85 -9.50 0.48
CA LYS A 126 -15.79 -10.33 1.07
C LYS A 126 -15.31 -9.72 2.37
N ARG A 127 -14.98 -10.58 3.34
CA ARG A 127 -14.44 -10.17 4.63
C ARG A 127 -13.20 -11.00 4.96
N PHE A 128 -12.11 -10.31 5.29
CA PHE A 128 -10.81 -10.92 5.60
C PHE A 128 -10.42 -10.60 7.03
N LYS A 129 -10.14 -11.63 7.83
CA LYS A 129 -9.67 -11.45 9.21
C LYS A 129 -8.23 -10.91 9.19
N THR A 130 -7.97 -9.86 9.96
CA THR A 130 -6.60 -9.37 10.16
C THR A 130 -5.82 -10.29 11.10
N PRO A 131 -4.47 -10.37 11.01
CA PRO A 131 -3.65 -11.16 11.91
C PRO A 131 -3.45 -10.48 13.28
N HIS A 132 -4.43 -9.68 13.75
CA HIS A 132 -4.33 -8.87 14.96
C HIS A 132 -4.02 -9.72 16.21
N ARG A 133 -4.54 -10.96 16.30
CA ARG A 133 -4.25 -11.86 17.43
C ARG A 133 -2.77 -12.21 17.50
N LYS A 134 -2.13 -12.58 16.38
CA LYS A 134 -0.69 -12.86 16.31
C LYS A 134 0.13 -11.63 16.70
N ILE A 135 -0.22 -10.46 16.15
CA ILE A 135 0.44 -9.18 16.47
C ILE A 135 0.31 -8.85 17.96
N LEU A 136 -0.88 -9.05 18.53
CA LEU A 136 -1.12 -8.81 19.96
C LEU A 136 -0.27 -9.74 20.85
N THR A 137 -0.13 -11.01 20.49
CA THR A 137 0.71 -11.98 21.20
C THR A 137 2.17 -11.50 21.28
N TYR A 138 2.77 -11.13 20.14
CA TYR A 138 4.15 -10.59 20.13
C TYR A 138 4.26 -9.29 20.94
N ARG A 139 3.23 -8.45 20.90
CA ARG A 139 3.21 -7.22 21.70
C ARG A 139 3.16 -7.50 23.20
N ILE A 140 2.36 -8.48 23.65
CA ILE A 140 2.30 -8.93 25.04
C ILE A 140 3.67 -9.46 25.48
N TRP A 141 4.39 -10.21 24.65
CA TRP A 141 5.72 -10.69 24.97
C TRP A 141 6.71 -9.54 25.16
N ILE A 142 6.71 -8.55 24.26
CA ILE A 142 7.54 -7.34 24.43
C ILE A 142 7.23 -6.65 25.76
N GLU A 143 5.94 -6.47 26.09
CA GLU A 143 5.53 -5.81 27.32
C GLU A 143 5.94 -6.61 28.57
N ARG A 144 5.87 -7.95 28.54
CA ARG A 144 6.35 -8.82 29.64
C ARG A 144 7.85 -8.69 29.83
N ILE A 145 8.63 -8.68 28.75
CA ILE A 145 10.09 -8.48 28.82
C ILE A 145 10.40 -7.09 29.41
N GLN A 146 9.74 -6.05 28.91
CA GLN A 146 9.95 -4.68 29.41
C GLN A 146 9.55 -4.52 30.88
N LYS A 147 8.50 -5.23 31.32
CA LYS A 147 8.07 -5.24 32.72
C LYS A 147 9.06 -5.96 33.63
N ARG A 148 9.68 -7.06 33.15
CA ARG A 148 10.72 -7.81 33.90
C ARG A 148 12.02 -7.04 34.01
N TYR A 149 12.37 -6.20 33.08
CA TYR A 149 13.58 -5.39 33.04
C TYR A 149 13.25 -3.89 32.92
N PRO A 150 12.60 -3.28 33.90
CA PRO A 150 12.15 -1.89 33.81
C PRO A 150 13.37 -0.96 33.65
N LYS A 151 13.32 -0.04 32.69
CA LYS A 151 14.39 0.91 32.32
C LYS A 151 15.68 0.25 31.79
N SER A 152 16.14 -0.87 32.37
CA SER A 152 17.42 -1.54 32.05
C SER A 152 17.38 -2.34 30.73
N TRP A 153 16.22 -2.71 30.22
CA TRP A 153 16.08 -3.49 28.97
C TRP A 153 16.81 -2.87 27.77
N ARG A 154 16.97 -1.53 27.76
CA ARG A 154 17.67 -0.81 26.69
C ARG A 154 19.18 -1.05 26.69
N PHE A 155 19.75 -1.36 27.83
CA PHE A 155 21.19 -1.50 28.05
C PHE A 155 21.63 -2.97 28.02
N ILE A 156 20.75 -3.91 28.29
CA ILE A 156 21.05 -5.35 28.26
C ILE A 156 20.93 -5.85 26.81
N ARG A 157 22.08 -6.10 26.16
CA ARG A 157 22.16 -6.47 24.73
C ARG A 157 21.22 -7.63 24.34
N GLY A 158 21.19 -8.71 25.12
CA GLY A 158 20.33 -9.89 24.85
C GLY A 158 18.84 -9.56 24.93
N VAL A 159 18.43 -8.77 25.93
CA VAL A 159 17.05 -8.35 26.15
C VAL A 159 16.60 -7.40 25.01
N LYS A 160 17.45 -6.43 24.66
CA LYS A 160 17.20 -5.53 23.53
C LYS A 160 17.01 -6.31 22.23
N LYS A 161 17.90 -7.27 21.93
CA LYS A 161 17.81 -8.13 20.73
C LYS A 161 16.52 -8.97 20.71
N ALA A 162 16.06 -9.48 21.86
CA ALA A 162 14.79 -10.20 21.96
C ALA A 162 13.58 -9.30 21.64
N ILE A 163 13.54 -8.08 22.16
CA ILE A 163 12.48 -7.10 21.89
C ILE A 163 12.49 -6.70 20.41
N GLU A 164 13.65 -6.44 19.84
CA GLU A 164 13.82 -6.12 18.42
C GLU A 164 13.30 -7.23 17.51
N ARG A 165 13.62 -8.50 17.81
CA ARG A 165 13.13 -9.68 17.09
C ARG A 165 11.59 -9.77 17.09
N HIS A 166 10.96 -9.57 18.26
CA HIS A 166 9.49 -9.56 18.32
C HIS A 166 8.90 -8.36 17.58
N GLY A 167 9.52 -7.19 17.66
CA GLY A 167 9.12 -6.02 16.89
C GLY A 167 9.21 -6.23 15.39
N GLU A 168 10.25 -6.91 14.93
CA GLU A 168 10.44 -7.29 13.53
C GLU A 168 9.38 -8.28 13.06
N ARG A 169 9.04 -9.30 13.86
CA ARG A 169 7.92 -10.22 13.57
C ARG A 169 6.61 -9.47 13.39
N ILE A 170 6.29 -8.49 14.24
CA ILE A 170 5.09 -7.64 14.10
C ILE A 170 5.13 -6.87 12.78
N ARG A 171 6.27 -6.28 12.42
CA ARG A 171 6.43 -5.56 11.14
C ARG A 171 6.22 -6.48 9.95
N ASN A 172 6.89 -7.63 9.94
CA ASN A 172 6.80 -8.58 8.83
C ASN A 172 5.39 -9.13 8.63
N ILE A 173 4.69 -9.56 9.71
CA ILE A 173 3.30 -10.02 9.65
C ILE A 173 2.39 -8.92 9.10
N SER A 174 2.55 -7.68 9.55
CA SER A 174 1.68 -6.59 9.12
C SER A 174 1.94 -6.16 7.66
N TRP A 175 3.19 -6.21 7.19
CA TRP A 175 3.52 -5.93 5.80
C TRP A 175 3.04 -7.04 4.86
N ASP A 176 3.32 -8.32 5.18
CA ASP A 176 2.86 -9.48 4.40
C ASP A 176 1.34 -9.45 4.21
N TYR A 177 0.59 -9.23 5.29
CA TYR A 177 -0.86 -9.12 5.21
C TYR A 177 -1.30 -7.92 4.38
N SER A 178 -0.65 -6.76 4.53
CA SER A 178 -1.02 -5.54 3.79
C SER A 178 -0.80 -5.69 2.29
N HIS A 179 0.30 -6.31 1.86
CA HIS A 179 0.54 -6.61 0.44
C HIS A 179 -0.49 -7.60 -0.11
N LYS A 180 -0.79 -8.68 0.61
CA LYS A 180 -1.83 -9.65 0.19
C LYS A 180 -3.20 -9.01 0.01
N ILE A 181 -3.58 -8.09 0.90
CA ILE A 181 -4.85 -7.36 0.78
C ILE A 181 -4.79 -6.34 -0.37
N GLY A 182 -3.67 -5.63 -0.53
CA GLY A 182 -3.50 -4.68 -1.64
C GLY A 182 -3.68 -5.35 -2.99
N ASP A 183 -2.96 -6.44 -3.22
CA ASP A 183 -3.02 -7.22 -4.45
C ASP A 183 -4.43 -7.78 -4.71
N LEU A 184 -5.03 -8.43 -3.72
CA LEU A 184 -6.40 -8.97 -3.81
C LEU A 184 -7.44 -7.88 -4.14
N VAL A 185 -7.32 -6.68 -3.54
CA VAL A 185 -8.22 -5.55 -3.83
C VAL A 185 -8.05 -5.11 -5.27
N ALA A 186 -6.82 -4.98 -5.74
CA ALA A 186 -6.53 -4.58 -7.11
C ALA A 186 -7.01 -5.61 -8.14
N GLU A 187 -6.82 -6.91 -7.89
CA GLU A 187 -7.37 -7.98 -8.73
C GLU A 187 -8.90 -7.95 -8.81
N LEU A 188 -9.57 -7.80 -7.65
CA LEU A 188 -11.02 -7.68 -7.62
C LEU A 188 -11.49 -6.40 -8.35
N ALA A 189 -10.77 -5.30 -8.20
CA ALA A 189 -11.11 -4.04 -8.85
C ALA A 189 -11.00 -4.15 -10.38
N ILE A 190 -9.99 -4.84 -10.90
CA ILE A 190 -9.88 -5.15 -12.33
C ILE A 190 -11.06 -6.02 -12.78
N ARG A 191 -11.31 -7.13 -12.06
CA ARG A 191 -12.37 -8.08 -12.40
C ARG A 191 -13.74 -7.44 -12.50
N TYR A 192 -14.04 -6.48 -11.63
CA TYR A 192 -15.34 -5.80 -11.59
C TYR A 192 -15.32 -4.41 -12.22
N TYR A 193 -14.21 -3.99 -12.82
CA TYR A 193 -14.03 -2.64 -13.35
C TYR A 193 -14.43 -1.57 -12.30
N SER A 194 -13.86 -1.67 -11.11
CA SER A 194 -14.28 -0.87 -9.96
C SER A 194 -13.38 0.33 -9.73
N LEU A 195 -14.00 1.48 -9.43
CA LEU A 195 -13.36 2.55 -8.68
C LEU A 195 -13.29 2.13 -7.20
N ILE A 196 -12.13 2.31 -6.59
CA ILE A 196 -11.88 1.92 -5.19
C ILE A 196 -12.19 3.09 -4.26
N ILE A 197 -13.01 2.86 -3.24
CA ILE A 197 -13.28 3.84 -2.18
C ILE A 197 -12.62 3.40 -0.88
N LEU A 198 -11.79 4.28 -0.33
CA LEU A 198 -11.16 4.15 0.98
C LEU A 198 -11.68 5.21 1.95
N GLU A 199 -11.63 4.91 3.24
CA GLU A 199 -11.82 5.91 4.28
C GLU A 199 -10.60 6.85 4.35
N ASP A 200 -10.85 8.16 4.47
CA ASP A 200 -9.81 9.14 4.78
C ASP A 200 -9.48 9.05 6.29
N LEU A 201 -8.43 8.29 6.60
CA LEU A 201 -7.96 8.05 7.96
C LEU A 201 -6.72 8.87 8.33
N ASP A 202 -6.32 9.84 7.53
CA ASP A 202 -5.07 10.58 7.71
C ASP A 202 -5.04 11.32 9.05
N LYS A 203 -6.15 11.93 9.44
CA LYS A 203 -6.29 12.67 10.71
C LYS A 203 -6.69 11.82 11.93
N LEU A 204 -6.78 10.50 11.78
CA LEU A 204 -7.27 9.63 12.87
C LEU A 204 -6.38 9.67 14.13
N LYS A 205 -5.07 9.92 13.98
CA LYS A 205 -4.12 9.99 15.10
C LYS A 205 -3.99 11.37 15.73
N GLU A 206 -4.38 12.44 15.05
CA GLU A 206 -4.19 13.82 15.51
C GLU A 206 -5.13 14.20 16.67
N ASN A 207 -6.31 13.59 16.74
CA ASN A 207 -7.36 13.90 17.72
C ASN A 207 -7.41 12.95 18.93
N ASN A 208 -6.26 12.44 19.40
CA ASN A 208 -6.19 11.38 20.41
C ASN A 208 -6.31 11.87 21.87
N LYS A 209 -7.46 12.39 22.26
CA LYS A 209 -7.85 12.53 23.68
C LYS A 209 -8.49 11.25 24.26
N LYS A 210 -8.37 10.10 23.56
CA LYS A 210 -8.99 8.84 23.99
C LYS A 210 -8.07 8.06 24.94
N GLY A 211 -8.66 7.28 25.87
CA GLY A 211 -7.93 6.61 26.96
C GLY A 211 -6.84 5.63 26.49
N LYS A 212 -5.93 5.25 27.40
CA LYS A 212 -4.75 4.39 27.16
C LYS A 212 -5.06 3.09 26.39
N ARG A 213 -6.17 2.41 26.71
CA ARG A 213 -6.59 1.15 26.05
C ARG A 213 -6.90 1.34 24.57
N PHE A 214 -7.58 2.44 24.22
CA PHE A 214 -7.88 2.78 22.83
C PHE A 214 -6.61 3.13 22.06
N ASN A 215 -5.75 3.96 22.64
CA ASN A 215 -4.50 4.38 22.00
C ASN A 215 -3.55 3.20 21.78
N LYS A 216 -3.54 2.21 22.69
CA LYS A 216 -2.81 0.95 22.51
C LYS A 216 -3.34 0.16 21.30
N ARG A 217 -4.66 0.00 21.15
CA ARG A 217 -5.25 -0.66 19.97
C ARG A 217 -4.94 0.09 18.68
N LEU A 218 -5.08 1.41 18.70
CA LEU A 218 -4.79 2.25 17.54
C LEU A 218 -3.32 2.17 17.12
N GLY A 219 -2.40 2.05 18.09
CA GLY A 219 -0.97 1.86 17.82
C GLY A 219 -0.63 0.52 17.15
N LEU A 220 -1.46 -0.51 17.39
CA LEU A 220 -1.31 -1.84 16.78
C LEU A 220 -2.08 -1.98 15.46
N TRP A 221 -2.99 -1.08 15.17
CA TRP A 221 -3.78 -1.09 13.94
C TRP A 221 -2.97 -0.52 12.79
N PHE A 222 -2.59 -1.37 11.87
CA PHE A 222 -1.72 -1.04 10.74
C PHE A 222 -2.46 -0.59 9.48
N TYR A 223 -3.62 0.07 9.64
CA TYR A 223 -4.46 0.56 8.53
C TYR A 223 -3.71 1.38 7.49
N ARG A 224 -2.74 2.23 7.92
CA ARG A 224 -1.93 3.02 6.98
C ARG A 224 -1.10 2.16 6.03
N ARG A 225 -0.61 0.99 6.49
CA ARG A 225 0.11 0.05 5.62
C ARG A 225 -0.84 -0.62 4.64
N ILE A 226 -2.04 -1.00 5.09
CA ILE A 226 -3.06 -1.58 4.22
C ILE A 226 -3.48 -0.55 3.15
N GLN A 227 -3.77 0.70 3.53
CA GLN A 227 -4.10 1.76 2.58
C GLN A 227 -2.95 2.01 1.60
N PHE A 228 -1.72 2.11 2.10
CA PHE A 228 -0.53 2.27 1.26
C PHE A 228 -0.41 1.15 0.22
N CYS A 229 -0.54 -0.12 0.64
CA CYS A 229 -0.47 -1.24 -0.29
C CYS A 229 -1.62 -1.24 -1.31
N ILE A 230 -2.85 -0.92 -0.89
CA ILE A 230 -3.98 -0.78 -1.81
C ILE A 230 -3.73 0.34 -2.83
N GLU A 231 -3.26 1.50 -2.37
CA GLU A 231 -2.95 2.65 -3.23
C GLU A 231 -1.80 2.33 -4.20
N TYR A 232 -0.80 1.60 -3.72
CA TYR A 232 0.33 1.17 -4.51
C TYR A 232 -0.10 0.21 -5.64
N GLU A 233 -0.81 -0.88 -5.29
CA GLU A 233 -1.28 -1.87 -6.25
C GLU A 233 -2.31 -1.30 -7.24
N ALA A 234 -3.16 -0.40 -6.78
CA ALA A 234 -4.12 0.27 -7.65
C ALA A 234 -3.42 1.21 -8.65
N LYS A 235 -2.41 1.97 -8.21
CA LYS A 235 -1.61 2.82 -9.11
C LYS A 235 -0.85 1.98 -10.12
N GLU A 236 -0.27 0.86 -9.71
CA GLU A 236 0.45 -0.05 -10.60
C GLU A 236 -0.45 -0.57 -11.73
N ARG A 237 -1.75 -0.73 -11.47
CA ARG A 237 -2.76 -1.21 -12.43
C ARG A 237 -3.63 -0.11 -13.03
N ASN A 238 -3.29 1.16 -12.77
CA ASN A 238 -4.03 2.35 -13.20
C ASN A 238 -5.52 2.34 -12.83
N LEU A 239 -5.82 1.90 -11.61
CA LEU A 239 -7.15 1.90 -11.02
C LEU A 239 -7.39 3.21 -10.28
N GLU A 240 -8.60 3.73 -10.38
CA GLU A 240 -8.99 4.95 -9.69
C GLU A 240 -9.28 4.71 -8.21
N ILE A 241 -8.82 5.64 -7.36
CA ILE A 241 -9.07 5.61 -5.91
C ILE A 241 -9.69 6.94 -5.47
N ALA A 242 -10.73 6.83 -4.67
CA ALA A 242 -11.35 7.96 -3.99
C ALA A 242 -11.25 7.80 -2.47
N LYS A 243 -10.92 8.89 -1.76
CA LYS A 243 -10.97 8.93 -0.29
C LYS A 243 -12.24 9.65 0.18
N VAL A 244 -12.93 9.05 1.14
CA VAL A 244 -14.18 9.53 1.70
C VAL A 244 -14.05 9.71 3.21
N ASN A 245 -14.61 10.81 3.74
CA ASN A 245 -14.56 11.09 5.18
C ASN A 245 -15.27 9.98 5.98
N PRO A 246 -14.60 9.31 6.95
CA PRO A 246 -15.12 8.17 7.71
C PRO A 246 -16.17 8.57 8.76
N ARG A 247 -16.41 9.86 8.97
CA ARG A 247 -17.30 10.31 10.04
C ARG A 247 -18.71 9.75 9.85
N ARG A 248 -19.21 9.00 10.85
CA ARG A 248 -20.57 8.43 10.91
C ARG A 248 -20.88 7.32 9.89
N THR A 249 -19.89 6.73 9.20
CA THR A 249 -20.12 5.61 8.27
C THR A 249 -20.70 4.38 8.95
N SER A 250 -20.29 4.06 10.18
CA SER A 250 -20.77 2.92 10.96
C SER A 250 -21.91 3.24 11.95
N SER A 251 -22.48 4.47 11.91
CA SER A 251 -23.46 4.89 12.92
C SER A 251 -24.76 5.49 12.35
N LYS A 252 -24.79 5.79 11.05
CA LYS A 252 -25.99 6.29 10.35
C LYS A 252 -26.70 5.16 9.62
N CYS A 253 -28.02 5.22 9.62
CA CYS A 253 -28.85 4.31 8.84
C CYS A 253 -28.68 4.58 7.33
N PRO A 254 -28.36 3.59 6.51
CA PRO A 254 -28.23 3.79 5.08
C PRO A 254 -29.56 4.07 4.37
N ARG A 255 -30.73 3.78 4.99
CA ARG A 255 -32.05 4.08 4.41
C ARG A 255 -32.52 5.48 4.73
N CYS A 256 -32.52 5.88 5.99
CA CYS A 256 -33.15 7.12 6.44
C CYS A 256 -32.21 8.12 7.13
N GLY A 257 -30.91 7.85 7.21
CA GLY A 257 -29.91 8.74 7.81
C GLY A 257 -29.92 8.83 9.34
N ASN A 258 -30.90 8.23 10.04
CA ASN A 258 -30.99 8.27 11.50
C ASN A 258 -29.87 7.46 12.16
N LYS A 259 -29.65 7.73 13.46
CA LYS A 259 -28.67 7.00 14.28
C LYS A 259 -29.07 5.54 14.42
N LEU A 260 -28.12 4.64 14.19
CA LEU A 260 -28.27 3.21 14.40
C LEU A 260 -27.94 2.83 15.84
N ILE A 261 -28.66 1.82 16.35
CA ILE A 261 -28.44 1.23 17.65
C ILE A 261 -27.69 -0.09 17.44
N LYS A 262 -26.71 -0.33 18.28
CA LYS A 262 -25.98 -1.59 18.31
C LYS A 262 -26.78 -2.63 19.10
N ASN A 263 -27.08 -3.74 18.48
CA ASN A 263 -27.48 -4.96 19.13
C ASN A 263 -26.25 -5.86 19.36
N GLU A 264 -26.45 -7.00 19.98
CA GLU A 264 -25.43 -8.03 20.12
C GLU A 264 -24.92 -8.49 18.74
N ASN A 265 -23.77 -9.14 18.71
CA ASN A 265 -23.18 -9.77 17.51
C ASN A 265 -22.95 -8.86 16.29
N ARG A 266 -22.60 -7.57 16.49
CA ARG A 266 -22.31 -6.59 15.41
C ARG A 266 -23.50 -6.21 14.53
N VAL A 267 -24.73 -6.58 14.92
CA VAL A 267 -25.96 -6.19 14.22
C VAL A 267 -26.35 -4.77 14.61
N LEU A 268 -26.70 -3.96 13.59
CA LEU A 268 -27.19 -2.60 13.75
C LEU A 268 -28.69 -2.55 13.40
N ARG A 269 -29.48 -1.82 14.20
CA ARG A 269 -30.91 -1.61 13.96
C ARG A 269 -31.27 -0.13 13.95
N CYS A 270 -32.12 0.26 13.02
CA CYS A 270 -32.71 1.58 12.96
C CYS A 270 -34.10 1.59 13.60
N ARG A 271 -34.33 2.44 14.63
CA ARG A 271 -35.66 2.57 15.24
C ARG A 271 -36.68 3.27 14.33
N LYS A 272 -36.21 4.14 13.40
CA LYS A 272 -37.14 4.94 12.57
C LYS A 272 -37.71 4.14 11.40
N CYS A 273 -36.86 3.38 10.67
CA CYS A 273 -37.25 2.70 9.42
C CYS A 273 -37.16 1.18 9.49
N GLY A 274 -36.87 0.59 10.64
CA GLY A 274 -36.75 -0.86 10.81
C GLY A 274 -35.54 -1.51 10.15
N PHE A 275 -34.60 -0.73 9.53
CA PHE A 275 -33.40 -1.31 8.91
C PHE A 275 -32.62 -2.15 9.92
N ILE A 276 -32.25 -3.37 9.52
CA ILE A 276 -31.36 -4.27 10.26
C ILE A 276 -30.22 -4.66 9.31
N GLY A 277 -28.98 -4.58 9.78
CA GLY A 277 -27.83 -4.93 8.98
C GLY A 277 -26.58 -5.19 9.80
N ASP A 278 -25.64 -5.96 9.23
CA ASP A 278 -24.31 -6.13 9.79
C ASP A 278 -23.56 -4.79 9.78
N ARG A 279 -22.77 -4.53 10.81
CA ARG A 279 -22.04 -3.26 10.99
C ARG A 279 -21.09 -2.95 9.86
N ASP A 280 -20.32 -3.94 9.41
CA ASP A 280 -19.26 -3.74 8.42
C ASP A 280 -19.87 -3.56 7.02
N VAL A 281 -20.95 -4.32 6.71
CA VAL A 281 -21.73 -4.13 5.49
C VAL A 281 -22.39 -2.74 5.48
N THR A 282 -22.93 -2.31 6.61
CA THR A 282 -23.52 -0.97 6.76
C THR A 282 -22.46 0.13 6.54
N ALA A 283 -21.25 -0.08 7.04
CA ALA A 283 -20.14 0.86 6.85
C ALA A 283 -19.76 0.98 5.36
N THR A 284 -19.59 -0.13 4.66
CA THR A 284 -19.27 -0.11 3.21
C THR A 284 -20.39 0.52 2.39
N LEU A 285 -21.66 0.26 2.71
CA LEU A 285 -22.80 0.88 2.04
C LEU A 285 -22.87 2.41 2.29
N ASN A 286 -22.55 2.86 3.49
CA ASN A 286 -22.49 4.28 3.80
C ASN A 286 -21.28 4.97 3.13
N LEU A 287 -20.14 4.29 2.98
CA LEU A 287 -18.99 4.78 2.20
C LEU A 287 -19.39 4.97 0.73
N TYR A 288 -20.03 3.96 0.14
CA TYR A 288 -20.58 4.05 -1.21
C TYR A 288 -21.52 5.24 -1.38
N LYS A 289 -22.52 5.40 -0.49
CA LYS A 289 -23.49 6.52 -0.56
C LYS A 289 -22.82 7.88 -0.47
N LYS A 290 -21.90 8.07 0.47
CA LYS A 290 -21.15 9.33 0.58
C LYS A 290 -20.32 9.64 -0.66
N PHE A 291 -19.75 8.61 -1.28
CA PHE A 291 -19.03 8.76 -2.54
C PHE A 291 -19.99 9.27 -3.62
N ILE A 292 -21.12 8.58 -3.85
CA ILE A 292 -22.10 8.98 -4.86
C ILE A 292 -22.62 10.40 -4.59
N GLU A 293 -22.99 10.72 -3.35
CA GLU A 293 -23.45 12.08 -2.96
C GLU A 293 -22.42 13.17 -3.29
N LYS A 294 -21.15 12.90 -3.05
CA LYS A 294 -20.05 13.82 -3.34
C LYS A 294 -19.85 14.01 -4.85
N TYR A 295 -19.83 12.93 -5.60
CA TYR A 295 -19.56 12.97 -7.04
C TYR A 295 -20.75 13.46 -7.87
N SER A 296 -22.00 13.16 -7.46
CA SER A 296 -23.19 13.71 -8.10
C SER A 296 -23.25 15.25 -7.98
N ARG A 297 -22.78 15.82 -6.86
CA ARG A 297 -22.71 17.28 -6.67
C ARG A 297 -21.60 17.95 -7.51
N CYS A 298 -20.58 17.21 -7.91
CA CYS A 298 -19.46 17.73 -8.70
C CYS A 298 -19.71 17.65 -10.22
N GLY A 299 -20.91 17.31 -10.68
CA GLY A 299 -21.27 17.27 -12.10
C GLY A 299 -20.62 16.11 -12.89
N VAL A 300 -20.00 15.14 -12.20
CA VAL A 300 -19.34 13.97 -12.83
C VAL A 300 -20.33 12.87 -13.24
N SER A 301 -21.63 13.20 -13.24
CA SER A 301 -22.72 12.24 -13.54
C SER A 301 -22.73 11.70 -14.97
N GLU A 302 -22.04 12.32 -15.91
CA GLU A 302 -22.11 11.88 -17.33
C GLU A 302 -20.91 11.07 -17.84
N VAL A 303 -19.76 11.08 -17.15
CA VAL A 303 -18.53 10.46 -17.69
C VAL A 303 -18.43 8.97 -17.37
N ALA A 304 -19.19 8.47 -16.40
CA ALA A 304 -19.07 7.07 -15.93
C ALA A 304 -20.31 6.18 -16.17
N LEU A 305 -21.39 6.68 -16.80
CA LEU A 305 -22.72 6.09 -16.64
C LEU A 305 -23.27 5.30 -17.83
N ASN A 306 -22.46 4.83 -18.74
CA ASN A 306 -22.89 3.77 -19.65
C ASN A 306 -22.71 2.41 -18.95
N ALA A 307 -23.56 2.15 -17.95
CA ALA A 307 -23.60 0.84 -17.30
C ALA A 307 -24.13 -0.21 -18.31
N PRO A 308 -23.49 -1.39 -18.42
CA PRO A 308 -24.04 -2.49 -19.19
C PRO A 308 -25.39 -2.92 -18.61
N LYS A 309 -26.28 -3.41 -19.47
CA LYS A 309 -27.56 -3.98 -19.06
C LYS A 309 -27.35 -5.11 -18.05
N PRO A 310 -28.32 -5.34 -17.12
CA PRO A 310 -28.15 -6.26 -15.99
C PRO A 310 -27.79 -7.72 -16.32
N ASP A 311 -27.91 -8.12 -17.57
CA ASP A 311 -27.78 -9.51 -18.04
C ASP A 311 -26.44 -9.82 -18.71
N GLU A 312 -25.50 -8.86 -18.82
CA GLU A 312 -24.19 -9.11 -19.41
C GLU A 312 -23.21 -9.63 -18.34
N ASN A 313 -22.83 -10.89 -18.53
CA ASN A 313 -21.89 -11.63 -17.69
C ASN A 313 -20.48 -10.96 -17.76
N PRO A 314 -19.87 -10.51 -16.65
CA PRO A 314 -18.57 -9.81 -16.69
C PRO A 314 -17.41 -10.64 -17.23
N SER A 315 -17.57 -11.95 -17.35
CA SER A 315 -16.55 -12.88 -17.87
C SER A 315 -16.42 -12.91 -19.41
N GLY A 316 -17.29 -12.23 -20.17
CA GLY A 316 -17.32 -12.29 -21.63
C GLY A 316 -16.79 -11.07 -22.39
N MET A 317 -16.32 -10.02 -21.71
CA MET A 317 -15.90 -8.80 -22.39
C MET A 317 -14.41 -8.78 -22.72
N GLN A 318 -14.05 -9.24 -23.89
CA GLN A 318 -12.84 -8.81 -24.59
C GLN A 318 -13.03 -7.34 -24.99
N GLY A 319 -12.16 -6.47 -24.44
CA GLY A 319 -12.24 -5.04 -24.67
C GLY A 319 -12.05 -4.67 -26.14
N ASN A 320 -12.98 -3.92 -26.72
CA ASN A 320 -12.82 -3.29 -28.00
C ASN A 320 -11.64 -2.32 -27.98
N ARG A 321 -10.72 -2.49 -28.96
CA ARG A 321 -9.42 -1.79 -29.06
C ARG A 321 -9.48 -0.38 -29.65
N ASP A 322 -10.64 0.19 -29.98
CA ASP A 322 -10.74 1.32 -30.91
C ASP A 322 -11.34 2.63 -30.41
N ASP A 323 -11.36 2.90 -29.10
CA ASP A 323 -11.68 4.25 -28.64
C ASP A 323 -10.40 5.06 -28.38
N ALA A 324 -9.99 5.84 -29.38
CA ALA A 324 -8.88 6.80 -29.34
C ALA A 324 -9.23 8.00 -28.46
N MET A 325 -9.14 7.84 -27.13
CA MET A 325 -8.94 8.95 -26.20
C MET A 325 -7.45 9.06 -25.89
N THR A 326 -6.93 10.29 -25.90
CA THR A 326 -5.55 10.58 -25.47
C THR A 326 -5.25 9.92 -24.14
N PRO A 327 -4.31 8.97 -24.08
CA PRO A 327 -4.05 8.23 -22.87
C PRO A 327 -3.40 9.17 -21.82
N SER A 328 -4.05 9.31 -20.68
CA SER A 328 -3.38 9.86 -19.50
C SER A 328 -2.37 8.80 -19.01
N TYR A 329 -1.08 9.12 -19.14
CA TYR A 329 -0.01 8.23 -18.69
C TYR A 329 0.28 8.50 -17.22
N ILE A 330 0.17 7.46 -16.39
CA ILE A 330 0.68 7.50 -15.01
C ILE A 330 2.06 6.89 -15.02
N ASN A 331 3.06 7.66 -14.60
CA ASN A 331 4.41 7.17 -14.41
C ASN A 331 4.47 6.40 -13.09
N LEU A 332 4.60 5.07 -13.17
CA LEU A 332 4.77 4.21 -12.02
C LEU A 332 6.25 3.90 -11.84
N TYR A 333 6.73 4.16 -10.62
CA TYR A 333 8.07 3.78 -10.19
C TYR A 333 7.93 2.63 -9.19
N GLU A 334 8.40 1.47 -9.53
CA GLU A 334 8.51 0.34 -8.60
C GLU A 334 9.96 0.12 -8.21
N ARG A 335 10.18 0.02 -6.90
CA ARG A 335 11.49 -0.22 -6.33
C ARG A 335 11.69 -1.71 -6.10
N THR A 336 12.58 -2.31 -6.86
CA THR A 336 12.99 -3.70 -6.69
C THR A 336 14.33 -3.76 -5.98
N TYR A 337 14.42 -4.57 -4.91
CA TYR A 337 15.66 -4.83 -4.20
C TYR A 337 16.26 -6.13 -4.72
N MET A 338 17.46 -6.03 -5.26
CA MET A 338 18.27 -7.17 -5.68
C MET A 338 19.58 -7.18 -4.88
N ARG A 339 20.04 -8.37 -4.53
CA ARG A 339 21.32 -8.55 -3.87
C ARG A 339 22.40 -8.70 -4.96
N ALA A 340 23.55 -8.05 -4.79
CA ALA A 340 24.73 -8.30 -5.60
C ALA A 340 25.65 -9.29 -4.86
N GLU A 341 26.13 -10.32 -5.55
CA GLU A 341 27.05 -11.30 -4.97
C GLU A 341 28.43 -10.68 -4.74
N PRO A 342 29.02 -10.83 -3.54
CA PRO A 342 30.29 -10.17 -3.18
C PRO A 342 31.50 -10.64 -3.99
N HIS A 343 31.46 -11.82 -4.63
CA HIS A 343 32.58 -12.37 -5.41
C HIS A 343 32.60 -11.97 -6.89
N SER A 344 31.63 -11.17 -7.35
CA SER A 344 31.51 -10.75 -8.74
C SER A 344 31.96 -9.29 -8.99
N VAL A 345 32.56 -8.65 -8.01
CA VAL A 345 33.15 -7.31 -8.20
C VAL A 345 34.57 -7.51 -8.78
N VAL A 346 34.68 -7.54 -10.09
CA VAL A 346 35.99 -7.48 -10.76
C VAL A 346 36.36 -6.00 -10.85
N LEU A 347 37.06 -5.51 -9.85
CA LEU A 347 37.76 -4.24 -9.93
C LEU A 347 39.02 -4.46 -10.79
N SER A 348 38.94 -4.15 -12.07
CA SER A 348 40.17 -3.96 -12.87
C SER A 348 40.75 -2.60 -12.50
N ILE A 349 41.67 -2.58 -11.54
CA ILE A 349 42.55 -1.43 -11.30
C ILE A 349 43.71 -1.58 -12.28
N PRO A 350 43.92 -0.67 -13.25
CA PRO A 350 45.18 -0.64 -14.01
C PRO A 350 46.33 -0.27 -13.05
N ILE A 351 47.38 -1.04 -13.06
CA ILE A 351 48.67 -0.75 -12.42
C ILE A 351 49.31 0.48 -13.06
#